data_f38f619ce6a11e36ad06125e12a732e4
#
_entry.id   f38f619ce6a11e36ad06125e12a732e4
#
_cell.length_a   1.000
_cell.length_b   1.000
_cell.length_c   1.000
_cell.angle_alpha   90.00
_cell.angle_beta   90.00
_cell.angle_gamma   90.00
#
_symmetry.space_group_name_H-M   'P 1'
#
loop_
_entity.id
_entity.type
_entity.pdbx_description
1 polymer ?
#
loop_
_entity_poly.entity_id
_entity_poly.type
_entity_poly.pdbx_seq_one_letter_code
_entity_poly.pdbx_strand_id
1 'polypeptide(L)'
;PMTTAECQTSKSSAVHTLLNLLEQRRTRRFGCGMELPAGPLRYQSTIPPVPLSQEETRYLLFAGVGETGRHLADMQYARRPGCEDGQGMAIMNFLGRTTASACAANTTKLFLSNDEGVYFAGAVPHPESGVPPELIPLQQGRLEIPRQLPYMLSFNQWYTNRPGTLYILPVTEVARVYLNLLLVLLSEEYGYFIVDSDNGDNSCGLDLFRRSRGGHLHDDPATNRVMTLRDLDTAISDTAIQEQGMVCQNMFLMA
;
A
#
# COMPACT_ATOMS: atom_id res chain seq x y z
N PRO A 1 -15.86 -49.62 3.97
CA PRO A 1 -16.69 -48.55 3.53
C PRO A 1 -16.86 -47.61 4.73
N MET A 2 -16.08 -46.52 4.74
CA MET A 2 -16.22 -45.47 5.75
C MET A 2 -17.51 -44.72 5.44
N THR A 3 -18.34 -44.57 6.44
CA THR A 3 -19.61 -43.89 6.36
C THR A 3 -19.41 -42.39 6.29
N THR A 4 -20.20 -41.73 5.47
CA THR A 4 -20.23 -40.27 5.24
C THR A 4 -20.46 -39.41 6.47
N ALA A 5 -20.60 -39.98 7.66
CA ALA A 5 -20.82 -39.29 8.93
C ALA A 5 -19.53 -38.93 9.70
N GLU A 6 -18.37 -39.52 9.33
CA GLU A 6 -17.10 -39.24 10.02
C GLU A 6 -16.29 -38.09 9.44
N CYS A 7 -16.77 -37.47 8.36
CA CYS A 7 -16.11 -36.30 7.76
C CYS A 7 -16.55 -34.95 8.35
N GLN A 8 -17.44 -34.96 9.36
CA GLN A 8 -17.98 -33.72 9.96
C GLN A 8 -17.54 -33.42 11.38
N THR A 9 -16.67 -34.22 11.99
CA THR A 9 -16.20 -33.96 13.35
C THR A 9 -14.68 -33.82 13.39
N SER A 10 -14.19 -32.69 13.07
CA SER A 10 -13.14 -31.91 13.72
C SER A 10 -12.74 -30.72 12.86
N LYS A 11 -13.61 -29.76 12.74
CA LYS A 11 -13.13 -28.38 12.64
C LYS A 11 -12.62 -28.01 14.04
N SER A 12 -11.56 -28.66 14.48
CA SER A 12 -10.63 -28.05 15.41
C SER A 12 -10.22 -26.74 14.74
N SER A 13 -10.65 -25.61 15.28
CA SER A 13 -10.11 -24.31 14.92
C SER A 13 -8.64 -24.34 15.33
N ALA A 14 -7.80 -24.92 14.47
CA ALA A 14 -6.37 -24.77 14.58
C ALA A 14 -6.15 -23.26 14.45
N VAL A 15 -5.87 -22.60 15.56
CA VAL A 15 -5.46 -21.20 15.58
C VAL A 15 -4.13 -21.20 14.83
N HIS A 16 -4.20 -20.90 13.55
CA HIS A 16 -3.01 -20.73 12.72
C HIS A 16 -2.31 -19.48 13.23
N THR A 17 -1.22 -19.68 13.96
CA THR A 17 -0.37 -18.57 14.37
C THR A 17 0.32 -18.01 13.12
N LEU A 18 0.70 -16.73 13.15
CA LEU A 18 1.49 -16.12 12.08
C LEU A 18 2.75 -16.95 11.77
N LEU A 19 3.37 -17.55 12.78
CA LEU A 19 4.54 -18.43 12.59
C LEU A 19 4.18 -19.65 11.73
N ASN A 20 3.07 -20.32 12.01
CA ASN A 20 2.63 -21.47 11.22
C ASN A 20 2.34 -21.09 9.76
N LEU A 21 1.74 -19.92 9.53
CA LEU A 21 1.50 -19.41 8.18
C LEU A 21 2.82 -19.17 7.44
N LEU A 22 3.79 -18.54 8.10
CA LEU A 22 5.12 -18.29 7.51
C LEU A 22 5.87 -19.60 7.19
N GLU A 23 5.81 -20.60 8.08
CA GLU A 23 6.45 -21.90 7.88
C GLU A 23 5.81 -22.71 6.74
N GLN A 24 4.50 -22.59 6.57
CA GLN A 24 3.74 -23.34 5.57
C GLN A 24 3.67 -22.63 4.22
N ARG A 25 4.02 -21.36 4.16
CA ARG A 25 3.96 -20.57 2.93
C ARG A 25 4.80 -21.20 1.83
N ARG A 26 4.18 -21.42 0.66
CA ARG A 26 4.85 -21.92 -0.54
C ARG A 26 4.44 -21.09 -1.75
N THR A 27 5.40 -20.74 -2.58
CA THR A 27 5.11 -20.09 -3.86
C THR A 27 4.56 -21.14 -4.82
N ARG A 28 3.32 -20.95 -5.27
CA ARG A 28 2.76 -21.78 -6.33
C ARG A 28 3.23 -21.25 -7.68
N ARG A 29 3.85 -22.13 -8.45
CA ARG A 29 4.28 -21.82 -9.83
C ARG A 29 3.25 -22.19 -10.88
N PHE A 30 2.31 -23.06 -10.54
CA PHE A 30 1.26 -23.54 -11.40
C PHE A 30 -0.09 -23.22 -10.76
N GLY A 31 -0.92 -22.47 -11.49
CA GLY A 31 -2.25 -22.06 -11.02
C GLY A 31 -3.37 -22.89 -11.61
N CYS A 32 -4.54 -22.83 -10.98
CA CYS A 32 -5.77 -23.40 -11.54
C CYS A 32 -6.06 -22.74 -12.89
N GLY A 33 -6.38 -23.56 -13.92
CA GLY A 33 -6.62 -23.08 -15.27
C GLY A 33 -5.40 -22.55 -16.01
N MET A 34 -4.20 -22.70 -15.46
CA MET A 34 -2.98 -22.25 -16.12
C MET A 34 -2.74 -23.02 -17.43
N GLU A 35 -2.42 -22.28 -18.48
CA GLU A 35 -2.14 -22.81 -19.81
C GLU A 35 -0.89 -22.12 -20.38
N LEU A 36 0.14 -22.94 -20.64
CA LEU A 36 1.36 -22.53 -21.33
C LEU A 36 1.43 -23.38 -22.61
N PRO A 37 1.02 -22.83 -23.78
CA PRO A 37 0.79 -23.65 -24.98
C PRO A 37 2.08 -24.17 -25.61
N ALA A 38 3.21 -23.48 -25.39
CA ALA A 38 4.47 -23.78 -26.09
C ALA A 38 5.69 -23.60 -25.17
N GLY A 39 6.85 -24.08 -25.67
CA GLY A 39 8.15 -23.95 -25.01
C GLY A 39 8.48 -25.08 -24.03
N PRO A 40 9.67 -25.04 -23.41
CA PRO A 40 10.14 -26.10 -22.50
C PRO A 40 9.30 -26.22 -21.21
N LEU A 41 8.52 -25.21 -20.88
CA LEU A 41 7.62 -25.20 -19.72
C LEU A 41 6.15 -25.42 -20.13
N ARG A 42 5.90 -26.01 -21.31
CA ARG A 42 4.53 -26.31 -21.73
C ARG A 42 3.77 -27.02 -20.63
N TYR A 43 2.61 -26.48 -20.27
CA TYR A 43 1.80 -26.98 -19.17
C TYR A 43 0.32 -26.69 -19.43
N GLN A 44 -0.54 -27.63 -19.06
CA GLN A 44 -1.98 -27.47 -19.03
C GLN A 44 -2.49 -27.91 -17.68
N SER A 45 -3.15 -27.02 -16.94
CA SER A 45 -3.79 -27.37 -15.68
C SER A 45 -4.95 -28.32 -15.90
N THR A 46 -5.01 -29.37 -15.07
CA THR A 46 -6.17 -30.27 -15.00
C THR A 46 -7.29 -29.73 -14.12
N ILE A 47 -7.01 -28.66 -13.36
CA ILE A 47 -7.96 -28.01 -12.46
C ILE A 47 -8.47 -26.76 -13.15
N PRO A 48 -9.80 -26.58 -13.29
CA PRO A 48 -10.35 -25.38 -13.90
C PRO A 48 -10.08 -24.15 -13.03
N PRO A 49 -10.06 -22.92 -13.64
CA PRO A 49 -9.97 -21.70 -12.87
C PRO A 49 -11.24 -21.52 -12.04
N VAL A 50 -11.07 -21.07 -10.81
CA VAL A 50 -12.18 -20.71 -9.91
C VAL A 50 -12.03 -19.24 -9.57
N PRO A 51 -13.02 -18.39 -9.89
CA PRO A 51 -13.01 -16.99 -9.49
C PRO A 51 -13.04 -16.87 -7.97
N LEU A 52 -12.42 -15.81 -7.45
CA LEU A 52 -12.52 -15.48 -6.03
C LEU A 52 -13.98 -15.14 -5.67
N SER A 53 -14.43 -15.66 -4.54
CA SER A 53 -15.72 -15.28 -3.97
C SER A 53 -15.67 -13.83 -3.45
N GLN A 54 -16.83 -13.26 -3.20
CA GLN A 54 -16.91 -11.95 -2.57
C GLN A 54 -16.31 -11.95 -1.16
N GLU A 55 -16.47 -13.04 -0.43
CA GLU A 55 -15.92 -13.19 0.91
C GLU A 55 -14.40 -13.23 0.88
N GLU A 56 -13.79 -14.05 0.02
CA GLU A 56 -12.32 -14.08 -0.17
C GLU A 56 -11.78 -12.72 -0.59
N THR A 57 -12.47 -12.03 -1.49
CA THR A 57 -12.11 -10.66 -1.90
C THR A 57 -12.13 -9.70 -0.71
N ARG A 58 -13.13 -9.78 0.18
CA ARG A 58 -13.20 -8.95 1.40
C ARG A 58 -12.01 -9.20 2.33
N TYR A 59 -11.62 -10.47 2.55
CA TYR A 59 -10.47 -10.79 3.38
C TYR A 59 -9.17 -10.27 2.77
N LEU A 60 -8.98 -10.38 1.47
CA LEU A 60 -7.80 -9.84 0.79
C LEU A 60 -7.71 -8.31 0.91
N LEU A 61 -8.82 -7.61 0.67
CA LEU A 61 -8.87 -6.15 0.83
C LEU A 61 -8.57 -5.73 2.26
N PHE A 62 -9.17 -6.43 3.24
CA PHE A 62 -8.92 -6.15 4.65
C PHE A 62 -7.45 -6.41 5.02
N ALA A 63 -6.86 -7.52 4.57
CA ALA A 63 -5.45 -7.80 4.82
C ALA A 63 -4.54 -6.70 4.27
N GLY A 64 -4.86 -6.15 3.10
CA GLY A 64 -4.07 -5.09 2.47
C GLY A 64 -4.24 -3.72 3.12
N VAL A 65 -5.46 -3.25 3.28
CA VAL A 65 -5.75 -1.86 3.69
C VAL A 65 -6.88 -1.74 4.72
N GLY A 66 -7.18 -2.81 5.43
CA GLY A 66 -8.29 -2.87 6.37
C GLY A 66 -8.14 -1.92 7.55
N GLU A 67 -9.28 -1.46 8.07
CA GLU A 67 -9.36 -0.61 9.24
C GLU A 67 -9.32 -1.43 10.53
N THR A 68 -8.32 -1.18 11.39
CA THR A 68 -8.13 -1.93 12.65
C THR A 68 -8.62 -1.18 13.87
N GLY A 69 -9.16 0.02 13.70
CA GLY A 69 -9.66 0.87 14.77
C GLY A 69 -8.84 2.14 14.97
N ARG A 70 -9.13 2.88 16.03
CA ARG A 70 -8.39 4.12 16.31
C ARG A 70 -7.01 3.82 16.88
N HIS A 71 -6.05 4.66 16.58
CA HIS A 71 -4.73 4.59 17.21
C HIS A 71 -4.86 4.73 18.72
N LEU A 72 -4.27 3.78 19.44
CA LEU A 72 -4.26 3.74 20.91
C LEU A 72 -3.04 4.50 21.50
N ALA A 73 -2.24 5.18 20.67
CA ALA A 73 -1.08 5.88 21.14
C ALA A 73 -1.50 7.09 21.97
N ASP A 74 -0.96 7.20 23.17
CA ASP A 74 -0.89 8.45 23.90
C ASP A 74 -0.03 9.41 23.08
N MET A 75 -0.69 10.18 22.23
CA MET A 75 -0.03 11.25 21.52
C MET A 75 0.20 12.38 22.49
N GLN A 76 1.26 12.26 23.25
CA GLN A 76 1.75 13.37 24.05
C GLN A 76 2.30 14.43 23.10
N TYR A 77 1.45 15.38 22.76
CA TYR A 77 1.92 16.67 22.30
C TYR A 77 2.55 17.38 23.50
N ALA A 78 3.77 16.99 23.84
CA ALA A 78 4.53 17.68 24.86
C ALA A 78 4.81 19.08 24.31
N ARG A 79 4.04 20.06 24.78
CA ARG A 79 4.41 21.45 24.62
C ARG A 79 5.74 21.63 25.33
N ARG A 80 6.80 21.86 24.58
CA ARG A 80 8.06 22.32 25.17
C ARG A 80 7.78 23.71 25.77
N PRO A 81 8.23 23.98 27.03
CA PRO A 81 8.12 25.32 27.60
C PRO A 81 8.74 26.34 26.64
N GLY A 82 7.97 27.35 26.23
CA GLY A 82 8.39 28.38 25.30
C GLY A 82 8.13 28.10 23.81
N CYS A 83 7.53 26.96 23.46
CA CYS A 83 7.07 26.67 22.10
C CYS A 83 5.54 26.76 22.10
N GLU A 84 4.98 27.85 21.58
CA GLU A 84 3.53 28.03 21.49
C GLU A 84 2.93 27.28 20.28
N ASP A 85 3.77 26.94 19.32
CA ASP A 85 3.36 26.29 18.09
C ASP A 85 3.34 24.77 18.27
N GLY A 86 2.20 24.17 18.03
CA GLY A 86 2.03 22.73 18.10
C GLY A 86 2.96 22.01 17.12
N GLN A 87 3.93 21.26 17.65
CA GLN A 87 4.76 20.35 16.86
C GLN A 87 3.95 19.11 16.50
N GLY A 88 3.00 19.24 15.60
CA GLY A 88 2.23 18.14 15.10
C GLY A 88 2.59 17.85 13.65
N MET A 89 2.71 16.57 13.27
CA MET A 89 2.64 16.24 11.87
C MET A 89 1.25 16.60 11.35
N ALA A 90 1.19 17.43 10.32
CA ALA A 90 -0.06 18.02 9.85
C ALA A 90 -1.04 16.99 9.27
N ILE A 91 -0.56 15.83 8.85
CA ILE A 91 -1.37 14.82 8.18
C ILE A 91 -1.13 13.45 8.83
N MET A 92 -1.83 13.18 9.91
CA MET A 92 -1.90 11.85 10.52
C MET A 92 -3.31 11.28 10.38
N ASN A 93 -3.39 10.00 10.03
CA ASN A 93 -4.63 9.25 10.18
C ASN A 93 -4.74 8.74 11.62
N PHE A 94 -5.89 8.95 12.25
CA PHE A 94 -6.19 8.39 13.57
C PHE A 94 -6.76 6.98 13.49
N LEU A 95 -6.94 6.43 12.28
CA LEU A 95 -7.39 5.06 12.05
C LEU A 95 -6.18 4.18 11.79
N GLY A 96 -6.05 3.13 12.59
CA GLY A 96 -5.10 2.05 12.35
C GLY A 96 -5.47 1.29 11.09
N ARG A 97 -4.45 0.74 10.46
CA ARG A 97 -4.58 -0.12 9.27
C ARG A 97 -3.84 -1.44 9.50
N THR A 98 -4.25 -2.44 8.76
CA THR A 98 -3.57 -3.76 8.76
C THR A 98 -2.13 -3.66 8.26
N THR A 99 -1.83 -2.67 7.44
CA THR A 99 -0.49 -2.41 6.90
C THR A 99 0.16 -1.23 7.61
N ALA A 100 1.43 -1.38 7.95
CA ALA A 100 2.24 -0.29 8.46
C ALA A 100 2.46 0.79 7.39
N SER A 101 2.50 2.04 7.83
CA SER A 101 2.73 3.19 6.95
C SER A 101 3.63 4.20 7.64
N ALA A 102 4.50 4.84 6.89
CA ALA A 102 5.32 5.93 7.40
C ALA A 102 4.42 7.07 7.90
N CYS A 103 4.73 7.60 9.08
CA CYS A 103 3.96 8.67 9.70
C CYS A 103 2.46 8.35 9.88
N ALA A 104 2.06 7.09 9.89
CA ALA A 104 0.66 6.66 9.87
C ALA A 104 -0.18 7.34 8.76
N ALA A 105 0.45 7.72 7.66
CA ALA A 105 -0.21 8.45 6.57
C ALA A 105 -1.19 7.58 5.79
N ASN A 106 -0.95 6.26 5.71
CA ASN A 106 -1.80 5.27 5.06
C ASN A 106 -2.17 5.70 3.63
N THR A 107 -1.14 5.96 2.83
CA THR A 107 -1.27 6.60 1.53
C THR A 107 -1.57 5.64 0.39
N THR A 108 -1.34 4.34 0.60
CA THR A 108 -1.66 3.33 -0.39
C THR A 108 -3.15 2.98 -0.36
N LYS A 109 -3.75 3.03 -1.53
CA LYS A 109 -5.15 2.68 -1.80
C LYS A 109 -5.20 1.50 -2.75
N LEU A 110 -6.30 0.76 -2.74
CA LEU A 110 -6.50 -0.36 -3.65
C LEU A 110 -7.53 -0.01 -4.72
N PHE A 111 -7.18 -0.34 -5.95
CA PHE A 111 -8.10 -0.36 -7.07
C PHE A 111 -8.31 -1.81 -7.49
N LEU A 112 -9.52 -2.15 -7.83
CA LEU A 112 -9.90 -3.48 -8.28
C LEU A 112 -10.35 -3.41 -9.72
N SER A 113 -10.00 -4.44 -10.50
CA SER A 113 -10.57 -4.63 -11.82
C SER A 113 -10.97 -6.09 -12.00
N ASN A 114 -12.24 -6.31 -12.29
CA ASN A 114 -12.83 -7.62 -12.60
C ASN A 114 -13.66 -7.54 -13.90
N ASP A 115 -14.44 -8.57 -14.22
CA ASP A 115 -15.23 -8.60 -15.45
C ASP A 115 -16.34 -7.55 -15.48
N GLU A 116 -16.82 -7.09 -14.31
CA GLU A 116 -17.92 -6.15 -14.18
C GLU A 116 -17.45 -4.70 -14.30
N GLY A 117 -16.26 -4.37 -13.76
CA GLY A 117 -15.80 -3.00 -13.73
C GLY A 117 -14.44 -2.77 -13.07
N VAL A 118 -14.13 -1.49 -12.96
CA VAL A 118 -13.03 -0.95 -12.18
C VAL A 118 -13.59 -0.20 -10.98
N TYR A 119 -13.05 -0.49 -9.81
CA TYR A 119 -13.53 0.05 -8.55
C TYR A 119 -12.38 0.63 -7.73
N PHE A 120 -12.67 1.67 -6.98
CA PHE A 120 -11.82 2.17 -5.90
C PHE A 120 -12.31 1.61 -4.56
N ALA A 121 -11.42 1.02 -3.78
CA ALA A 121 -11.73 0.58 -2.43
C ALA A 121 -11.60 1.77 -1.46
N GLY A 122 -12.74 2.25 -0.97
CA GLY A 122 -12.85 3.29 0.05
C GLY A 122 -12.60 2.74 1.45
N ALA A 123 -13.62 2.76 2.31
CA ALA A 123 -13.56 2.15 3.63
C ALA A 123 -13.56 0.61 3.53
N VAL A 124 -12.62 -0.03 4.24
CA VAL A 124 -12.52 -1.51 4.29
C VAL A 124 -12.62 -1.97 5.74
N PRO A 125 -13.84 -2.15 6.26
CA PRO A 125 -14.08 -2.61 7.62
C PRO A 125 -13.70 -4.07 7.81
N HIS A 126 -13.61 -4.50 9.07
CA HIS A 126 -13.34 -5.90 9.40
C HIS A 126 -14.36 -6.84 8.73
N PRO A 127 -13.93 -7.95 8.09
CA PRO A 127 -14.85 -8.85 7.37
C PRO A 127 -15.99 -9.39 8.23
N GLU A 128 -15.74 -9.67 9.51
CA GLU A 128 -16.73 -10.19 10.45
C GLU A 128 -17.69 -9.11 11.01
N SER A 129 -17.48 -7.83 10.68
CA SER A 129 -18.38 -6.74 11.11
C SER A 129 -19.76 -6.79 10.47
N GLY A 130 -19.94 -7.59 9.42
CA GLY A 130 -21.15 -7.62 8.59
C GLY A 130 -21.29 -6.42 7.65
N VAL A 131 -20.39 -5.45 7.72
CA VAL A 131 -20.38 -4.28 6.83
C VAL A 131 -19.51 -4.59 5.60
N PRO A 132 -20.03 -4.48 4.37
CA PRO A 132 -19.23 -4.69 3.18
C PRO A 132 -18.19 -3.59 2.97
N PRO A 133 -17.07 -3.86 2.28
CA PRO A 133 -16.16 -2.81 1.86
C PRO A 133 -16.86 -1.83 0.91
N GLU A 134 -16.50 -0.57 1.02
CA GLU A 134 -16.97 0.45 0.10
C GLU A 134 -16.25 0.31 -1.24
N LEU A 135 -16.96 -0.12 -2.28
CA LEU A 135 -16.43 -0.21 -3.64
C LEU A 135 -17.07 0.87 -4.50
N ILE A 136 -16.31 1.90 -4.78
CA ILE A 136 -16.76 3.05 -5.60
C ILE A 136 -16.49 2.71 -7.07
N PRO A 137 -17.53 2.59 -7.91
CA PRO A 137 -17.34 2.25 -9.31
C PRO A 137 -16.72 3.44 -10.07
N LEU A 138 -15.68 3.15 -10.85
CA LEU A 138 -14.99 4.13 -11.68
C LEU A 138 -15.24 3.93 -13.17
N GLN A 139 -15.36 2.67 -13.60
CA GLN A 139 -15.54 2.31 -15.00
C GLN A 139 -16.34 1.03 -15.09
N GLN A 140 -17.20 0.94 -16.09
CA GLN A 140 -17.88 -0.29 -16.46
C GLN A 140 -16.96 -1.16 -17.34
N GLY A 141 -16.94 -2.45 -17.06
CA GLY A 141 -16.08 -3.40 -17.76
C GLY A 141 -14.63 -3.38 -17.24
N ARG A 142 -13.90 -4.42 -17.58
CA ARG A 142 -12.54 -4.68 -17.13
C ARG A 142 -11.55 -3.62 -17.63
N LEU A 143 -10.54 -3.31 -16.81
CA LEU A 143 -9.34 -2.64 -17.28
C LEU A 143 -8.53 -3.61 -18.13
N GLU A 144 -8.36 -3.31 -19.40
CA GLU A 144 -7.55 -4.10 -20.32
C GLU A 144 -6.06 -3.81 -20.09
N ILE A 145 -5.34 -4.82 -19.60
CA ILE A 145 -3.90 -4.72 -19.36
C ILE A 145 -3.16 -5.16 -20.62
N PRO A 146 -2.25 -4.34 -21.17
CA PRO A 146 -1.44 -4.73 -22.33
C PRO A 146 -0.60 -5.97 -22.03
N ARG A 147 -0.62 -6.95 -22.95
CA ARG A 147 0.09 -8.24 -22.78
C ARG A 147 1.60 -8.17 -23.05
N GLN A 148 2.14 -7.01 -23.37
CA GLN A 148 3.57 -6.81 -23.67
C GLN A 148 4.30 -6.13 -22.50
N LEU A 149 5.63 -6.23 -22.52
CA LEU A 149 6.48 -5.43 -21.62
C LEU A 149 6.25 -3.93 -21.85
N PRO A 150 6.34 -3.10 -20.81
CA PRO A 150 6.69 -3.44 -19.42
C PRO A 150 5.48 -3.86 -18.58
N TYR A 151 4.28 -3.92 -19.13
CA TYR A 151 3.03 -4.10 -18.37
C TYR A 151 2.86 -5.53 -17.85
N MET A 152 3.27 -6.53 -18.63
CA MET A 152 3.12 -7.92 -18.26
C MET A 152 4.32 -8.76 -18.69
N LEU A 153 4.87 -9.51 -17.72
CA LEU A 153 5.94 -10.48 -17.99
C LEU A 153 5.38 -11.67 -18.77
N SER A 154 6.18 -12.25 -19.67
CA SER A 154 5.76 -13.32 -20.57
C SER A 154 5.13 -14.52 -19.88
N PHE A 155 5.66 -14.93 -18.71
CA PHE A 155 5.14 -16.06 -17.95
C PHE A 155 3.82 -15.77 -17.21
N ASN A 156 3.39 -14.52 -17.15
CA ASN A 156 2.13 -14.10 -16.55
C ASN A 156 1.02 -13.83 -17.59
N GLN A 157 1.35 -13.85 -18.86
CA GLN A 157 0.38 -13.53 -19.94
C GLN A 157 -0.81 -14.49 -20.02
N TRP A 158 -0.68 -15.70 -19.48
CA TRP A 158 -1.72 -16.72 -19.54
C TRP A 158 -3.02 -16.33 -18.79
N TYR A 159 -2.91 -15.51 -17.73
CA TYR A 159 -4.09 -15.04 -17.00
C TYR A 159 -4.49 -13.60 -17.34
N THR A 160 -3.69 -12.88 -18.14
CA THR A 160 -3.93 -11.47 -18.44
C THR A 160 -5.26 -11.29 -19.16
N ASN A 161 -6.14 -10.48 -18.61
CA ASN A 161 -7.50 -10.17 -19.10
C ASN A 161 -8.39 -11.41 -19.26
N ARG A 162 -8.09 -12.48 -18.59
CA ARG A 162 -8.89 -13.70 -18.64
C ARG A 162 -10.18 -13.51 -17.82
N PRO A 163 -11.36 -13.98 -18.32
CA PRO A 163 -12.59 -13.95 -17.54
C PRO A 163 -12.42 -14.59 -16.16
N GLY A 164 -13.00 -13.98 -15.13
CA GLY A 164 -12.88 -14.40 -13.74
C GLY A 164 -11.60 -13.93 -13.03
N THR A 165 -10.64 -13.31 -13.73
CA THR A 165 -9.44 -12.77 -13.09
C THR A 165 -9.77 -11.47 -12.37
N LEU A 166 -9.36 -11.36 -11.10
CA LEU A 166 -9.38 -10.13 -10.33
C LEU A 166 -7.96 -9.53 -10.29
N TYR A 167 -7.83 -8.27 -10.67
CA TYR A 167 -6.65 -7.46 -10.44
C TYR A 167 -6.85 -6.59 -9.21
N ILE A 168 -5.92 -6.61 -8.29
CA ILE A 168 -5.84 -5.69 -7.16
C ILE A 168 -4.59 -4.85 -7.35
N LEU A 169 -4.77 -3.55 -7.53
CA LEU A 169 -3.74 -2.60 -7.90
C LEU A 169 -3.49 -1.64 -6.72
N PRO A 170 -2.37 -1.76 -6.00
CA PRO A 170 -2.01 -0.79 -4.97
C PRO A 170 -1.49 0.48 -5.63
N VAL A 171 -2.06 1.62 -5.27
CA VAL A 171 -1.69 2.95 -5.76
C VAL A 171 -1.42 3.85 -4.57
N THR A 172 -0.22 4.42 -4.49
CA THR A 172 0.19 5.30 -3.40
C THR A 172 0.04 6.76 -3.78
N GLU A 173 -0.65 7.52 -2.93
CA GLU A 173 -0.75 8.98 -3.03
C GLU A 173 0.50 9.62 -2.43
N VAL A 174 1.48 9.93 -3.27
CA VAL A 174 2.77 10.46 -2.81
C VAL A 174 2.69 11.90 -2.29
N ALA A 175 1.70 12.69 -2.72
CA ALA A 175 1.55 14.07 -2.30
C ALA A 175 1.46 14.25 -0.78
N ARG A 176 0.79 13.32 -0.11
CA ARG A 176 0.67 13.30 1.37
C ARG A 176 2.00 13.06 2.06
N VAL A 177 2.80 12.14 1.52
CA VAL A 177 4.15 11.86 2.04
C VAL A 177 5.05 13.05 1.83
N TYR A 178 4.96 13.70 0.66
CA TYR A 178 5.68 14.94 0.36
C TYR A 178 5.38 16.03 1.39
N LEU A 179 4.12 16.32 1.61
CA LEU A 179 3.71 17.37 2.55
C LEU A 179 4.20 17.08 3.98
N ASN A 180 4.06 15.86 4.46
CA ASN A 180 4.53 15.48 5.78
C ASN A 180 6.04 15.65 5.91
N LEU A 181 6.80 15.17 4.93
CA LEU A 181 8.26 15.24 4.98
C LEU A 181 8.75 16.70 4.87
N LEU A 182 8.16 17.50 3.98
CA LEU A 182 8.46 18.93 3.88
C LEU A 182 8.19 19.67 5.18
N LEU A 183 7.05 19.44 5.83
CA LEU A 183 6.71 20.08 7.11
C LEU A 183 7.72 19.73 8.21
N VAL A 184 8.21 18.49 8.23
CA VAL A 184 9.25 18.06 9.16
C VAL A 184 10.58 18.73 8.83
N LEU A 185 11.03 18.64 7.59
CA LEU A 185 12.34 19.16 7.16
C LEU A 185 12.45 20.68 7.33
N LEU A 186 11.36 21.39 7.03
CA LEU A 186 11.32 22.87 7.12
C LEU A 186 10.97 23.38 8.51
N SER A 187 10.75 22.48 9.50
CA SER A 187 10.48 22.88 10.88
C SER A 187 11.70 23.53 11.54
N GLU A 188 11.48 24.29 12.62
CA GLU A 188 12.58 24.90 13.41
C GLU A 188 13.58 23.87 13.95
N GLU A 189 13.12 22.67 14.26
CA GLU A 189 13.96 21.60 14.80
C GLU A 189 14.95 21.07 13.77
N TYR A 190 14.52 20.91 12.53
CA TYR A 190 15.34 20.33 11.47
C TYR A 190 16.02 21.37 10.60
N GLY A 191 15.30 22.43 10.19
CA GLY A 191 15.84 23.58 9.49
C GLY A 191 16.60 23.26 8.20
N TYR A 192 16.09 22.29 7.40
CA TYR A 192 16.71 21.91 6.15
C TYR A 192 16.45 22.92 5.03
N PHE A 193 17.41 23.04 4.12
CA PHE A 193 17.27 23.72 2.83
C PHE A 193 17.05 22.67 1.75
N ILE A 194 16.03 22.87 0.92
CA ILE A 194 15.79 22.04 -0.25
C ILE A 194 16.25 22.82 -1.47
N VAL A 195 17.09 22.19 -2.27
CA VAL A 195 17.70 22.77 -3.48
C VAL A 195 17.50 21.84 -4.68
N ASP A 196 17.29 22.44 -5.83
CA ASP A 196 17.26 21.73 -7.11
C ASP A 196 18.67 21.71 -7.69
N SER A 197 19.39 20.61 -7.46
CA SER A 197 20.76 20.42 -7.92
C SER A 197 20.86 20.30 -9.45
N ASP A 198 19.79 19.92 -10.13
CA ASP A 198 19.77 19.79 -11.59
C ASP A 198 19.65 21.15 -12.29
N ASN A 199 19.20 22.19 -11.52
CA ASN A 199 19.05 23.56 -12.00
C ASN A 199 19.95 24.55 -11.24
N GLY A 200 21.17 24.17 -10.92
CA GLY A 200 22.18 25.05 -10.31
C GLY A 200 21.90 25.39 -8.85
N ASP A 201 21.48 24.42 -8.07
CA ASP A 201 21.16 24.56 -6.64
C ASP A 201 20.09 25.62 -6.35
N ASN A 202 19.11 25.74 -7.23
CA ASN A 202 17.99 26.66 -7.03
C ASN A 202 17.20 26.29 -5.78
N SER A 203 16.72 27.30 -5.05
CA SER A 203 15.98 27.15 -3.79
C SER A 203 14.57 26.59 -3.92
N CYS A 204 14.14 26.14 -5.08
CA CYS A 204 12.78 25.63 -5.34
C CYS A 204 11.66 26.62 -4.93
N GLY A 205 11.94 27.92 -4.90
CA GLY A 205 11.01 28.96 -4.45
C GLY A 205 10.85 29.08 -2.93
N LEU A 206 11.58 28.28 -2.14
CA LEU A 206 11.50 28.28 -0.67
C LEU A 206 12.29 29.44 -0.03
N ASP A 207 13.13 30.11 -0.79
CA ASP A 207 13.91 31.26 -0.30
C ASP A 207 13.06 32.44 0.18
N LEU A 208 11.81 32.55 -0.26
CA LEU A 208 10.86 33.54 0.22
C LEU A 208 10.48 33.34 1.70
N PHE A 209 10.58 32.13 2.19
CA PHE A 209 10.21 31.75 3.56
C PHE A 209 11.39 31.74 4.53
N ARG A 210 12.58 32.14 4.09
CA ARG A 210 13.78 32.23 4.94
C ARG A 210 13.68 33.37 5.94
N ARG A 211 14.30 33.22 7.11
CA ARG A 211 14.36 34.26 8.15
C ARG A 211 14.99 35.55 7.66
N SER A 212 16.02 35.46 6.83
CA SER A 212 16.66 36.62 6.19
C SER A 212 15.72 37.46 5.35
N ARG A 213 14.58 36.91 4.94
CA ARG A 213 13.51 37.54 4.18
C ARG A 213 12.21 37.73 4.97
N GLY A 214 12.26 37.55 6.30
CA GLY A 214 11.10 37.70 7.17
C GLY A 214 10.21 36.47 7.30
N GLY A 215 10.64 35.32 6.78
CA GLY A 215 9.98 34.05 7.00
C GLY A 215 10.44 33.36 8.29
N HIS A 216 10.13 32.09 8.44
CA HIS A 216 10.46 31.26 9.60
C HIS A 216 11.38 30.09 9.30
N LEU A 217 11.77 29.85 8.05
CA LEU A 217 12.73 28.82 7.71
C LEU A 217 14.13 29.22 8.18
N HIS A 218 14.82 28.28 8.81
CA HIS A 218 16.22 28.47 9.19
C HIS A 218 17.07 28.57 7.92
N ASP A 219 17.76 29.69 7.77
CA ASP A 219 18.64 29.98 6.65
C ASP A 219 20.10 30.13 7.06
N ASP A 220 20.49 29.43 8.11
CA ASP A 220 21.89 29.39 8.54
C ASP A 220 22.68 28.40 7.65
N PRO A 221 23.47 28.89 6.69
CA PRO A 221 24.27 28.03 5.81
C PRO A 221 25.39 27.28 6.57
N ALA A 222 25.71 27.72 7.81
CA ALA A 222 26.70 27.05 8.63
C ALA A 222 26.23 25.69 9.17
N THR A 223 24.93 25.44 9.19
CA THR A 223 24.38 24.17 9.64
C THR A 223 24.57 23.05 8.64
N ASN A 224 24.93 23.32 7.40
CA ASN A 224 25.10 22.36 6.30
C ASN A 224 23.92 21.36 6.15
N ARG A 225 22.72 21.81 6.46
CA ARG A 225 21.48 21.01 6.38
C ARG A 225 20.83 21.23 5.02
N VAL A 226 21.45 20.69 3.99
CA VAL A 226 20.95 20.77 2.62
C VAL A 226 20.43 19.39 2.19
N MET A 227 19.27 19.37 1.56
CA MET A 227 18.72 18.20 0.90
C MET A 227 18.43 18.56 -0.55
N THR A 228 18.86 17.72 -1.48
CA THR A 228 18.50 17.94 -2.88
C THR A 228 17.06 17.48 -3.14
N LEU A 229 16.41 18.08 -4.13
CA LEU A 229 15.09 17.65 -4.58
C LEU A 229 15.12 16.17 -5.02
N ARG A 230 16.21 15.72 -5.63
CA ARG A 230 16.42 14.32 -6.00
C ARG A 230 16.46 13.37 -4.81
N ASP A 231 17.15 13.74 -3.72
CA ASP A 231 17.20 12.93 -2.51
C ASP A 231 15.81 12.86 -1.85
N LEU A 232 15.09 13.98 -1.86
CA LEU A 232 13.71 14.04 -1.38
C LEU A 232 12.80 13.12 -2.19
N ASP A 233 12.85 13.18 -3.53
CA ASP A 233 12.08 12.32 -4.43
C ASP A 233 12.40 10.85 -4.21
N THR A 234 13.69 10.53 -4.02
CA THR A 234 14.14 9.17 -3.74
C THR A 234 13.56 8.66 -2.42
N ALA A 235 13.67 9.43 -1.35
CA ALA A 235 13.15 9.05 -0.04
C ALA A 235 11.64 8.81 -0.06
N ILE A 236 10.90 9.63 -0.80
CA ILE A 236 9.45 9.49 -0.95
C ILE A 236 9.09 8.26 -1.79
N SER A 237 9.80 8.04 -2.88
CA SER A 237 9.60 6.87 -3.73
C SER A 237 9.87 5.57 -2.97
N ASP A 238 10.96 5.52 -2.21
CA ASP A 238 11.31 4.36 -1.39
C ASP A 238 10.25 4.09 -0.32
N THR A 239 9.75 5.13 0.33
CA THR A 239 8.66 5.04 1.30
C THR A 239 7.38 4.48 0.67
N ALA A 240 7.01 4.96 -0.52
CA ALA A 240 5.85 4.49 -1.26
C ALA A 240 5.97 3.01 -1.67
N ILE A 241 7.14 2.61 -2.18
CA ILE A 241 7.43 1.23 -2.59
C ILE A 241 7.37 0.29 -1.37
N GLN A 242 7.93 0.70 -0.23
CA GLN A 242 7.89 -0.09 1.00
C GLN A 242 6.45 -0.30 1.48
N GLU A 243 5.62 0.74 1.51
CA GLU A 243 4.21 0.63 1.91
C GLU A 243 3.44 -0.30 0.97
N GLN A 244 3.61 -0.16 -0.34
CA GLN A 244 3.00 -1.07 -1.33
C GLN A 244 3.47 -2.52 -1.14
N GLY A 245 4.76 -2.71 -0.86
CA GLY A 245 5.32 -4.04 -0.57
C GLY A 245 4.68 -4.69 0.65
N MET A 246 4.44 -3.94 1.72
CA MET A 246 3.77 -4.43 2.91
C MET A 246 2.28 -4.75 2.65
N VAL A 247 1.58 -3.92 1.89
CA VAL A 247 0.20 -4.19 1.44
C VAL A 247 0.14 -5.51 0.67
N CYS A 248 1.01 -5.69 -0.31
CA CYS A 248 1.09 -6.92 -1.10
C CYS A 248 1.44 -8.12 -0.22
N GLN A 249 2.41 -8.00 0.70
CA GLN A 249 2.80 -9.08 1.60
C GLN A 249 1.64 -9.55 2.47
N ASN A 250 0.86 -8.63 3.04
CA ASN A 250 -0.30 -8.99 3.85
C ASN A 250 -1.36 -9.74 3.03
N MET A 251 -1.63 -9.27 1.80
CA MET A 251 -2.55 -9.97 0.89
C MET A 251 -2.03 -11.37 0.54
N PHE A 252 -0.72 -11.54 0.29
CA PHE A 252 -0.11 -12.85 0.00
C PHE A 252 -0.10 -13.80 1.20
N LEU A 253 -0.10 -13.28 2.41
CA LEU A 253 -0.23 -14.12 3.61
C LEU A 253 -1.68 -14.56 3.83
N MET A 254 -2.65 -13.79 3.34
CA MET A 254 -4.07 -14.10 3.44
C MET A 254 -4.52 -15.08 2.33
N ALA A 255 -3.88 -15.05 1.16
CA ALA A 255 -4.19 -15.90 0.00
C ALA A 255 -3.62 -17.32 0.16
#